data_0e4143b6bfe5ce222be4eeb51290aa1c
#
_entry.id   0e4143b6bfe5ce222be4eeb51290aa1c
#
_cell.length_a   1.000
_cell.length_b   1.000
_cell.length_c   1.000
_cell.angle_alpha   90.00
_cell.angle_beta   90.00
_cell.angle_gamma   90.00
#
_symmetry.space_group_name_H-M   'P 1'
#
loop_
_entity.id
_entity.type
_entity.pdbx_description
1 polymer ?
#
loop_
_entity_poly.entity_id
_entity_poly.type
_entity_poly.pdbx_seq_one_letter_code
_entity_poly.pdbx_strand_id
1 'polypeptide(L)'
;MSLNDAAKAAAVKKVTLLDESFARFAVRATLAGVYLCIGTAFAGVVGQAVNGVAPGMGSVAFALFFGVGLFAILLLGADLATGNMMYMVYAASNKHVAWGKALYLLLITTIFNLVGAIIFAAIMAMLSLIHI
;
A
#
# COMPACT_ATOMS: atom_id res chain seq x y z
N MET A 1 16.66 12.22 -16.18
CA MET A 1 15.59 12.72 -15.29
C MET A 1 16.12 12.78 -13.87
N SER A 2 15.99 13.93 -13.22
CA SER A 2 16.40 14.04 -11.82
C SER A 2 15.37 13.39 -10.90
N LEU A 3 15.77 13.09 -9.66
CA LEU A 3 14.86 12.56 -8.65
C LEU A 3 13.69 13.53 -8.39
N ASN A 4 13.97 14.83 -8.38
CA ASN A 4 12.95 15.85 -8.18
C ASN A 4 11.91 15.85 -9.30
N ASP A 5 12.36 15.70 -10.55
CA ASP A 5 11.45 15.63 -11.71
C ASP A 5 10.60 14.36 -11.66
N ALA A 6 11.18 13.25 -11.26
CA ALA A 6 10.45 11.99 -11.10
C ALA A 6 9.39 12.08 -9.99
N ALA A 7 9.72 12.67 -8.84
CA ALA A 7 8.79 12.88 -7.75
C ALA A 7 7.64 13.80 -8.13
N LYS A 8 7.94 14.91 -8.82
CA LYS A 8 6.93 15.83 -9.33
C LYS A 8 5.99 15.13 -10.31
N ALA A 9 6.54 14.40 -11.28
CA ALA A 9 5.75 13.70 -12.28
C ALA A 9 4.83 12.64 -11.62
N ALA A 10 5.33 11.91 -10.64
CA ALA A 10 4.54 10.92 -9.91
C ALA A 10 3.39 11.57 -9.14
N ALA A 11 3.66 12.68 -8.45
CA ALA A 11 2.64 13.42 -7.70
C ALA A 11 1.54 13.96 -8.60
N VAL A 12 1.91 14.61 -9.71
CA VAL A 12 0.97 15.17 -10.67
C VAL A 12 0.12 14.07 -11.32
N LYS A 13 0.73 12.94 -11.64
CA LYS A 13 0.03 11.79 -12.22
C LYS A 13 -1.05 11.25 -11.26
N LYS A 14 -0.75 11.19 -9.97
CA LYS A 14 -1.70 10.72 -8.95
C LYS A 14 -2.89 11.65 -8.79
N VAL A 15 -2.63 12.96 -8.75
CA VAL A 15 -3.68 13.98 -8.67
C VAL A 15 -4.55 13.95 -9.93
N THR A 16 -3.94 13.86 -11.11
CA THR A 16 -4.64 13.77 -12.38
C THR A 16 -5.53 12.54 -12.43
N LEU A 17 -5.04 11.38 -11.98
CA LEU A 17 -5.84 10.15 -11.94
C LEU A 17 -7.06 10.31 -11.01
N LEU A 18 -6.87 10.91 -9.84
CA LEU A 18 -7.96 11.16 -8.91
C LEU A 18 -9.03 12.08 -9.51
N ASP A 19 -8.63 13.14 -10.22
CA ASP A 19 -9.54 14.09 -10.85
C ASP A 19 -10.25 13.51 -12.08
N GLU A 20 -9.54 12.76 -12.90
CA GLU A 20 -10.11 12.18 -14.13
C GLU A 20 -10.98 10.96 -13.85
N SER A 21 -10.59 10.11 -12.91
CA SER A 21 -11.33 8.89 -12.61
C SER A 21 -11.17 8.50 -11.15
N PHE A 22 -12.09 8.97 -10.33
CA PHE A 22 -12.15 8.59 -8.91
C PHE A 22 -12.24 7.07 -8.74
N ALA A 23 -13.03 6.40 -9.58
CA ALA A 23 -13.20 4.95 -9.52
C ALA A 23 -11.89 4.19 -9.73
N ARG A 24 -11.09 4.60 -10.71
CA ARG A 24 -9.77 4.00 -10.95
C ARG A 24 -8.82 4.21 -9.77
N PHE A 25 -8.80 5.42 -9.24
CA PHE A 25 -7.96 5.73 -8.08
C PHE A 25 -8.39 4.90 -6.86
N ALA A 26 -9.69 4.82 -6.60
CA ALA A 26 -10.24 4.04 -5.51
C ALA A 26 -9.89 2.55 -5.62
N VAL A 27 -10.01 1.97 -6.82
CA VAL A 27 -9.63 0.57 -7.07
C VAL A 27 -8.14 0.35 -6.81
N ARG A 28 -7.27 1.24 -7.28
CA ARG A 28 -5.82 1.12 -7.06
C ARG A 28 -5.46 1.21 -5.59
N ALA A 29 -6.10 2.11 -4.85
CA ALA A 29 -5.88 2.25 -3.42
C ALA A 29 -6.41 1.04 -2.63
N THR A 30 -7.57 0.51 -3.02
CA THR A 30 -8.12 -0.71 -2.43
C THR A 30 -7.20 -1.91 -2.67
N LEU A 31 -6.70 -2.07 -3.90
CA LEU A 31 -5.76 -3.15 -4.25
C LEU A 31 -4.45 -3.02 -3.49
N ALA A 32 -3.96 -1.82 -3.22
CA ALA A 32 -2.76 -1.62 -2.40
C ALA A 32 -2.94 -2.19 -1.00
N GLY A 33 -4.10 -1.95 -0.38
CA GLY A 33 -4.44 -2.54 0.92
C GLY A 33 -4.46 -4.07 0.88
N VAL A 34 -5.07 -4.64 -0.16
CA VAL A 34 -5.13 -6.11 -0.34
C VAL A 34 -3.72 -6.68 -0.53
N TYR A 35 -2.90 -6.11 -1.40
CA TYR A 35 -1.55 -6.59 -1.66
C TYR A 35 -0.67 -6.54 -0.41
N LEU A 36 -0.78 -5.46 0.36
CA LEU A 36 -0.03 -5.34 1.61
C LEU A 36 -0.43 -6.43 2.60
N CYS A 37 -1.72 -6.71 2.72
CA CYS A 37 -2.23 -7.76 3.59
C CYS A 37 -1.81 -9.15 3.13
N ILE A 38 -1.79 -9.43 1.83
CA ILE A 38 -1.28 -10.68 1.28
C ILE A 38 0.20 -10.85 1.65
N GLY A 39 1.00 -9.81 1.45
CA GLY A 39 2.42 -9.84 1.82
C GLY A 39 2.63 -10.07 3.31
N THR A 40 1.82 -9.43 4.15
CA THR A 40 1.86 -9.58 5.62
C THR A 40 1.49 -11.00 6.05
N ALA A 41 0.42 -11.55 5.47
CA ALA A 41 -0.04 -12.91 5.78
C ALA A 41 1.01 -13.95 5.36
N PHE A 42 1.56 -13.81 4.17
CA PHE A 42 2.64 -14.66 3.66
C PHE A 42 3.86 -14.60 4.57
N ALA A 43 4.30 -13.38 4.91
CA ALA A 43 5.44 -13.18 5.79
C ALA A 43 5.20 -13.77 7.19
N GLY A 44 3.97 -13.68 7.70
CA GLY A 44 3.59 -14.27 8.98
C GLY A 44 3.71 -15.79 8.99
N VAL A 45 3.21 -16.44 7.95
CA VAL A 45 3.30 -17.91 7.81
C VAL A 45 4.77 -18.37 7.71
N VAL A 46 5.55 -17.71 6.86
CA VAL A 46 6.97 -18.03 6.69
C VAL A 46 7.74 -17.76 7.99
N GLY A 47 7.47 -16.65 8.66
CA GLY A 47 8.10 -16.30 9.93
C GLY A 47 7.84 -17.36 11.01
N GLN A 48 6.60 -17.83 11.12
CA GLN A 48 6.25 -18.89 12.06
C GLN A 48 6.96 -20.21 11.74
N ALA A 49 6.98 -20.58 10.47
CA ALA A 49 7.63 -21.82 10.03
C ALA A 49 9.14 -21.78 10.32
N VAL A 50 9.80 -20.67 10.03
CA VAL A 50 11.24 -20.51 10.30
C VAL A 50 11.51 -20.50 11.80
N ASN A 51 10.67 -19.85 12.59
CA ASN A 51 10.84 -19.79 14.04
C ASN A 51 10.71 -21.18 14.68
N GLY A 52 9.91 -22.08 14.11
CA GLY A 52 9.78 -23.47 14.55
C GLY A 52 11.04 -24.30 14.32
N VAL A 53 11.83 -23.97 13.29
CA VAL A 53 13.08 -24.68 12.96
C VAL A 53 14.30 -23.99 13.59
N ALA A 54 14.32 -22.66 13.57
CA ALA A 54 15.41 -21.84 14.09
C ALA A 54 14.84 -20.76 15.02
N PRO A 55 14.73 -21.05 16.33
CA PRO A 55 14.13 -20.07 17.27
C PRO A 55 14.85 -18.73 17.24
N GLY A 56 14.07 -17.66 17.18
CA GLY A 56 14.59 -16.29 17.08
C GLY A 56 14.80 -15.78 15.65
N MET A 57 14.75 -16.65 14.65
CA MET A 57 14.91 -16.24 13.24
C MET A 57 13.58 -15.90 12.55
N GLY A 58 12.46 -16.15 13.21
CA GLY A 58 11.13 -15.89 12.62
C GLY A 58 10.90 -14.43 12.28
N SER A 59 11.37 -13.50 13.12
CA SER A 59 11.24 -12.06 12.86
C SER A 59 12.08 -11.61 11.67
N VAL A 60 13.26 -12.18 11.48
CA VAL A 60 14.12 -11.90 10.31
C VAL A 60 13.43 -12.38 9.03
N ALA A 61 12.91 -13.61 9.05
CA ALA A 61 12.18 -14.19 7.91
C ALA A 61 10.93 -13.34 7.61
N PHE A 62 10.18 -12.94 8.62
CA PHE A 62 9.01 -12.06 8.45
C PHE A 62 9.42 -10.76 7.74
N ALA A 63 10.46 -10.10 8.21
CA ALA A 63 10.92 -8.82 7.64
C ALA A 63 11.32 -8.98 6.17
N LEU A 64 12.01 -10.06 5.82
CA LEU A 64 12.43 -10.32 4.43
C LEU A 64 11.22 -10.54 3.52
N PHE A 65 10.27 -11.37 3.93
CA PHE A 65 9.13 -11.73 3.08
C PHE A 65 8.02 -10.68 3.10
N PHE A 66 7.98 -9.81 4.10
CA PHE A 66 7.04 -8.68 4.14
C PHE A 66 7.23 -7.76 2.92
N GLY A 67 8.45 -7.61 2.44
CA GLY A 67 8.76 -6.81 1.26
C GLY A 67 8.03 -7.27 -0.01
N VAL A 68 7.55 -8.51 -0.08
CA VAL A 68 6.81 -9.03 -1.23
C VAL A 68 5.54 -8.20 -1.49
N GLY A 69 4.81 -7.82 -0.43
CA GLY A 69 3.61 -6.98 -0.56
C GLY A 69 3.94 -5.60 -1.10
N LEU A 70 4.97 -4.96 -0.57
CA LEU A 70 5.43 -3.65 -1.05
C LEU A 70 5.93 -3.71 -2.48
N PHE A 71 6.66 -4.77 -2.84
CA PHE A 71 7.16 -4.97 -4.19
C PHE A 71 5.99 -5.12 -5.19
N ALA A 72 4.97 -5.89 -4.83
CA ALA A 72 3.77 -6.04 -5.64
C ALA A 72 3.06 -4.70 -5.87
N ILE A 73 2.93 -3.89 -4.82
CA ILE A 73 2.32 -2.56 -4.90
C ILE A 73 3.08 -1.67 -5.89
N LEU A 74 4.42 -1.68 -5.83
CA LEU A 74 5.26 -0.89 -6.73
C LEU A 74 5.14 -1.36 -8.18
N LEU A 75 5.21 -2.67 -8.41
CA LEU A 75 5.15 -3.24 -9.76
C LEU A 75 3.79 -3.01 -10.42
N LEU A 76 2.73 -3.16 -9.66
CA LEU A 76 1.37 -3.07 -10.18
C LEU A 76 0.82 -1.63 -10.15
N GLY A 77 1.62 -0.70 -9.64
CA GLY A 77 1.25 0.71 -9.61
C GLY A 77 0.06 1.01 -8.72
N ALA A 78 -0.11 0.23 -7.65
CA ALA A 78 -1.18 0.47 -6.68
C ALA A 78 -0.84 1.67 -5.78
N ASP A 79 -1.85 2.34 -5.28
CA ASP A 79 -1.69 3.59 -4.52
C ASP A 79 -1.73 3.31 -3.01
N LEU A 80 -0.56 3.30 -2.40
CA LEU A 80 -0.40 3.12 -0.94
C LEU A 80 -0.26 4.48 -0.25
N ALA A 81 -0.94 4.66 0.88
CA ALA A 81 -0.98 5.92 1.62
C ALA A 81 0.42 6.43 2.01
N THR A 82 1.31 5.55 2.46
CA THR A 82 2.66 5.92 2.87
C THR A 82 3.50 6.48 1.71
N GLY A 83 3.42 5.85 0.54
CA GLY A 83 4.07 6.35 -0.67
C GLY A 83 3.46 7.68 -1.12
N ASN A 84 2.15 7.77 -1.07
CA ASN A 84 1.46 9.01 -1.43
C ASN A 84 1.78 10.17 -0.49
N MET A 85 2.00 9.90 0.81
CA MET A 85 2.46 10.93 1.76
C MET A 85 3.76 11.57 1.30
N MET A 86 4.73 10.76 0.91
CA MET A 86 6.01 11.28 0.40
C MET A 86 5.82 12.19 -0.81
N TYR A 87 5.09 11.71 -1.81
CA TYR A 87 4.90 12.47 -3.05
C TYR A 87 4.06 13.72 -2.83
N MET A 88 3.01 13.65 -2.03
CA MET A 88 2.11 14.79 -1.81
C MET A 88 2.76 15.89 -0.97
N VAL A 89 3.50 15.53 0.07
CA VAL A 89 4.23 16.51 0.89
C VAL A 89 5.29 17.21 0.03
N TYR A 90 6.04 16.46 -0.76
CA TYR A 90 7.01 17.03 -1.68
C TYR A 90 6.35 18.01 -2.66
N ALA A 91 5.28 17.58 -3.33
CA ALA A 91 4.60 18.40 -4.34
C ALA A 91 3.96 19.65 -3.72
N ALA A 92 3.32 19.52 -2.56
CA ALA A 92 2.70 20.63 -1.86
C ALA A 92 3.73 21.64 -1.36
N SER A 93 4.85 21.17 -0.82
CA SER A 93 5.96 22.03 -0.35
C SER A 93 6.59 22.83 -1.48
N ASN A 94 6.65 22.27 -2.69
CA ASN A 94 7.19 22.91 -3.88
C ASN A 94 6.11 23.62 -4.72
N LYS A 95 4.91 23.77 -4.20
CA LYS A 95 3.77 24.46 -4.85
C LYS A 95 3.33 23.83 -6.17
N HIS A 96 3.61 22.56 -6.40
CA HIS A 96 3.12 21.83 -7.57
C HIS A 96 1.68 21.39 -7.42
N VAL A 97 1.22 21.19 -6.18
CA VAL A 97 -0.14 20.78 -5.82
C VAL A 97 -0.57 21.59 -4.61
N ALA A 98 -1.84 22.00 -4.57
CA ALA A 98 -2.40 22.70 -3.42
C ALA A 98 -2.45 21.76 -2.19
N TRP A 99 -2.16 22.30 -1.01
CA TRP A 99 -2.20 21.52 0.25
C TRP A 99 -3.57 20.85 0.50
N GLY A 100 -4.65 21.56 0.20
CA GLY A 100 -6.01 21.00 0.33
C GLY A 100 -6.22 19.79 -0.56
N LYS A 101 -5.73 19.82 -1.79
CA LYS A 101 -5.81 18.68 -2.74
C LYS A 101 -4.93 17.53 -2.30
N ALA A 102 -3.72 17.82 -1.82
CA ALA A 102 -2.81 16.82 -1.30
C ALA A 102 -3.41 16.08 -0.10
N LEU A 103 -3.98 16.80 0.86
CA LEU A 103 -4.64 16.22 2.02
C LEU A 103 -5.86 15.39 1.63
N TYR A 104 -6.66 15.86 0.67
CA TYR A 104 -7.81 15.11 0.15
C TYR A 104 -7.37 13.78 -0.48
N LEU A 105 -6.34 13.81 -1.31
CA LEU A 105 -5.80 12.60 -1.94
C LEU A 105 -5.29 11.60 -0.88
N LEU A 106 -4.58 12.08 0.14
CA LEU A 106 -4.10 11.23 1.23
C LEU A 106 -5.24 10.61 2.01
N LEU A 107 -6.28 11.39 2.30
CA LEU A 107 -7.46 10.90 3.01
C LEU A 107 -8.14 9.77 2.22
N ILE A 108 -8.39 9.99 0.93
CA ILE A 108 -9.03 9.01 0.05
C ILE A 108 -8.17 7.75 -0.05
N THR A 109 -6.86 7.89 -0.25
CA THR A 109 -5.94 6.75 -0.30
C THR A 109 -6.01 5.93 0.98
N THR A 110 -5.96 6.59 2.13
CA THR A 110 -6.00 5.92 3.44
C THR A 110 -7.30 5.16 3.63
N ILE A 111 -8.44 5.77 3.30
CA ILE A 111 -9.76 5.15 3.43
C ILE A 111 -9.83 3.89 2.55
N PHE A 112 -9.43 3.96 1.29
CA PHE A 112 -9.50 2.81 0.38
C PHE A 112 -8.43 1.75 0.67
N ASN A 113 -7.26 2.13 1.17
CA ASN A 113 -6.30 1.15 1.70
C ASN A 113 -6.91 0.37 2.86
N LEU A 114 -7.60 1.05 3.78
CA LEU A 114 -8.30 0.41 4.89
C LEU A 114 -9.42 -0.51 4.39
N VAL A 115 -10.21 -0.08 3.42
CA VAL A 115 -11.26 -0.90 2.80
C VAL A 115 -10.66 -2.19 2.23
N GLY A 116 -9.55 -2.10 1.50
CA GLY A 116 -8.86 -3.28 0.97
C GLY A 116 -8.37 -4.22 2.07
N ALA A 117 -7.82 -3.68 3.14
CA ALA A 117 -7.37 -4.46 4.29
C ALA A 117 -8.54 -5.17 4.98
N ILE A 118 -9.67 -4.49 5.15
CA ILE A 118 -10.88 -5.06 5.75
C ILE A 118 -11.44 -6.19 4.89
N ILE A 119 -11.50 -6.01 3.58
CA ILE A 119 -11.95 -7.05 2.63
C ILE A 119 -11.10 -8.30 2.75
N PHE A 120 -9.76 -8.14 2.75
CA PHE A 120 -8.85 -9.27 2.89
C PHE A 120 -9.02 -9.95 4.25
N ALA A 121 -9.09 -9.18 5.32
CA ALA A 121 -9.27 -9.73 6.68
C ALA A 121 -10.59 -10.48 6.80
N ALA A 122 -11.68 -9.99 6.20
CA ALA A 122 -12.97 -10.66 6.20
C ALA A 122 -12.90 -11.99 5.43
N ILE A 123 -12.24 -12.03 4.29
CA ILE A 123 -12.05 -13.26 3.52
C ILE A 123 -11.25 -14.28 4.34
N MET A 124 -10.17 -13.86 4.99
CA MET A 124 -9.36 -14.74 5.82
C MET A 124 -10.12 -15.25 7.03
N ALA A 125 -10.94 -14.41 7.65
CA ALA A 125 -11.79 -14.81 8.77
C ALA A 125 -12.83 -15.87 8.35
N MET A 126 -13.44 -15.69 7.18
CA MET A 126 -14.39 -16.67 6.63
C MET A 126 -13.72 -18.00 6.33
N LEU A 127 -12.52 -17.99 5.77
CA LEU A 127 -11.74 -19.20 5.51
C LEU A 127 -11.38 -19.94 6.81
N SER A 128 -11.01 -19.20 7.85
CA SER A 128 -10.73 -19.78 9.16
C SER A 128 -11.97 -20.45 9.75
N LEU A 129 -13.15 -19.84 9.62
CA LEU A 129 -14.41 -20.42 10.08
C LEU A 129 -14.78 -21.71 9.33
N ILE A 130 -14.47 -21.78 8.04
CA ILE A 130 -14.74 -22.97 7.22
C ILE A 130 -13.81 -24.13 7.62
N HIS A 131 -12.59 -23.85 8.05
CA HIS A 131 -11.58 -24.85 8.40
C HIS A 131 -11.58 -25.24 9.89
N ILE A 132 -12.41 -24.60 10.68
CA ILE A 132 -12.66 -25.01 12.07
C ILE A 132 -13.81 -26.00 12.08
#